data_ac46084cc3efa6db0f1c3e27df305a9f
#
_entry.id   ac46084cc3efa6db0f1c3e27df305a9f
#
_cell.length_a   1.000
_cell.length_b   1.000
_cell.length_c   1.000
_cell.angle_alpha   90.00
_cell.angle_beta   90.00
_cell.angle_gamma   90.00
#
_symmetry.space_group_name_H-M   'P 1'
#
loop_
_entity.id
_entity.type
_entity.pdbx_description
1 polymer ?
#
loop_
_entity_poly.entity_id
_entity_poly.type
_entity_poly.pdbx_seq_one_letter_code
_entity_poly.pdbx_strand_id
1 'polypeptide(L)'
;MHLFALTLQKASSITAAVFGNFSEPRKQELIIARGGRVLELACPDENGTVMTIHAADTFGMIRSLATCRLTGGNRDYIVLGTDSGKIVILEYSKDKQCFERVHAETYGKTGLRRIVPGQYVATDPRGRAVMVGALEKQKLVYILNRDGAARLTISSPLEAHKSSTLCFDLIGVDVGFDNPIFAALEVDMEEVENELDTKEVSAPAPRPDTPLSRNPI
;
A
#
# COMPACT_ATOMS: atom_id res chain seq x y z
N MET A 1 -5.68 17.90 28.65
CA MET A 1 -4.38 17.21 28.65
C MET A 1 -3.56 17.82 27.52
N HIS A 2 -2.41 18.42 27.83
CA HIS A 2 -1.51 18.98 26.83
C HIS A 2 -0.41 17.95 26.55
N LEU A 3 -0.27 17.54 25.28
CA LEU A 3 0.83 16.67 24.84
C LEU A 3 1.92 17.56 24.27
N PHE A 4 3.13 17.37 24.74
CA PHE A 4 4.33 18.00 24.21
C PHE A 4 5.14 16.95 23.44
N ALA A 5 5.39 17.18 22.18
CA ALA A 5 6.22 16.33 21.34
C ALA A 5 7.46 17.08 20.89
N LEU A 6 8.65 16.55 21.19
CA LEU A 6 9.92 17.09 20.78
C LEU A 6 10.63 16.08 19.89
N THR A 7 10.92 16.47 18.66
CA THR A 7 11.74 15.66 17.75
C THR A 7 13.21 16.02 17.95
N LEU A 8 13.97 15.14 18.57
CA LEU A 8 15.41 15.34 18.81
C LEU A 8 16.24 15.02 17.57
N GLN A 9 15.77 14.07 16.74
CA GLN A 9 16.45 13.66 15.51
C GLN A 9 15.43 13.33 14.44
N LYS A 10 15.71 13.70 13.20
CA LYS A 10 14.87 13.32 12.07
C LYS A 10 14.91 11.80 11.87
N ALA A 11 13.77 11.22 11.48
CA ALA A 11 13.71 9.81 11.07
C ALA A 11 14.67 9.55 9.91
N SER A 12 15.55 8.57 10.05
CA SER A 12 16.55 8.22 9.03
C SER A 12 16.14 7.01 8.17
N SER A 13 15.28 6.12 8.68
CA SER A 13 14.84 4.94 7.94
C SER A 13 13.89 5.33 6.79
N ILE A 14 14.13 4.79 5.61
CA ILE A 14 13.23 4.88 4.46
C ILE A 14 12.41 3.59 4.43
N THR A 15 11.08 3.72 4.51
CA THR A 15 10.16 2.57 4.49
C THR A 15 9.57 2.33 3.11
N ALA A 16 9.39 3.37 2.33
CA ALA A 16 8.95 3.31 0.93
C ALA A 16 9.44 4.54 0.18
N ALA A 17 9.61 4.39 -1.12
CA ALA A 17 9.93 5.49 -2.02
C ALA A 17 9.32 5.24 -3.40
N VAL A 18 8.83 6.30 -4.04
CA VAL A 18 8.26 6.26 -5.39
C VAL A 18 8.75 7.45 -6.21
N PHE A 19 8.90 7.22 -7.50
CA PHE A 19 9.26 8.25 -8.48
C PHE A 19 8.01 8.84 -9.12
N GLY A 20 8.10 10.11 -9.55
CA GLY A 20 7.04 10.76 -10.29
C GLY A 20 7.34 12.20 -10.66
N ASN A 21 6.35 12.86 -11.26
CA ASN A 21 6.39 14.27 -11.62
C ASN A 21 5.36 15.01 -10.74
N PHE A 22 5.75 15.43 -9.55
CA PHE A 22 4.81 15.97 -8.57
C PHE A 22 4.67 17.49 -8.62
N SER A 23 5.80 18.22 -8.65
CA SER A 23 5.78 19.68 -8.67
C SER A 23 5.60 20.26 -10.07
N GLU A 24 6.21 19.65 -11.08
CA GLU A 24 6.22 20.11 -12.46
C GLU A 24 6.13 18.94 -13.44
N PRO A 25 5.51 19.17 -14.63
CA PRO A 25 5.57 18.20 -15.71
C PRO A 25 7.01 17.88 -16.13
N ARG A 26 7.30 16.62 -16.39
CA ARG A 26 8.61 16.13 -16.85
C ARG A 26 9.78 16.30 -15.88
N LYS A 27 9.54 16.74 -14.66
CA LYS A 27 10.55 16.80 -13.60
C LYS A 27 10.49 15.52 -12.78
N GLN A 28 11.57 14.74 -12.84
CA GLN A 28 11.69 13.52 -12.04
C GLN A 28 11.98 13.89 -10.57
N GLU A 29 11.10 13.47 -9.69
CA GLU A 29 11.15 13.72 -8.26
C GLU A 29 10.90 12.43 -7.50
N LEU A 30 11.21 12.43 -6.20
CA LEU A 30 11.04 11.32 -5.29
C LEU A 30 10.05 11.70 -4.20
N ILE A 31 9.11 10.83 -3.93
CA ILE A 31 8.36 10.83 -2.67
C ILE A 31 8.92 9.73 -1.79
N ILE A 32 9.32 10.10 -0.59
CA ILE A 32 10.00 9.21 0.37
C ILE A 32 9.17 9.17 1.65
N ALA A 33 8.84 7.99 2.13
CA ALA A 33 8.28 7.77 3.46
C ALA A 33 9.40 7.49 4.46
N ARG A 34 9.63 8.44 5.40
CA ARG A 34 10.66 8.29 6.45
C ARG A 34 10.04 7.93 7.78
N GLY A 35 10.63 6.91 8.42
CA GLY A 35 10.16 6.41 9.72
C GLY A 35 8.69 6.00 9.70
N GLY A 36 8.13 5.75 8.52
CA GLY A 36 6.73 5.44 8.32
C GLY A 36 5.73 6.57 8.61
N ARG A 37 6.17 7.77 8.98
CA ARG A 37 5.28 8.88 9.39
C ARG A 37 5.48 10.17 8.63
N VAL A 38 6.68 10.41 8.12
CA VAL A 38 7.01 11.62 7.39
C VAL A 38 7.03 11.33 5.90
N LEU A 39 6.31 12.14 5.14
CA LEU A 39 6.32 12.12 3.68
C LEU A 39 7.22 13.27 3.21
N GLU A 40 8.26 12.96 2.44
CA GLU A 40 9.18 13.94 1.88
C GLU A 40 9.06 13.97 0.37
N LEU A 41 9.02 15.18 -0.19
CA LEU A 41 9.28 15.43 -1.61
C LEU A 41 10.75 15.80 -1.75
N ALA A 42 11.47 15.06 -2.55
CA ALA A 42 12.89 15.28 -2.81
C ALA A 42 13.20 15.28 -4.30
N CYS A 43 14.24 16.00 -4.66
CA CYS A 43 14.72 16.09 -6.04
C CYS A 43 16.24 15.96 -6.05
N PRO A 44 16.84 15.19 -6.96
CA PRO A 44 18.28 15.22 -7.17
C PRO A 44 18.70 16.58 -7.77
N ASP A 45 19.80 17.11 -7.30
CA ASP A 45 20.46 18.26 -7.89
C ASP A 45 21.34 17.85 -9.10
N GLU A 46 22.03 18.81 -9.71
CA GLU A 46 22.92 18.57 -10.86
C GLU A 46 24.10 17.64 -10.52
N ASN A 47 24.45 17.52 -9.25
CA ASN A 47 25.53 16.66 -8.76
C ASN A 47 25.02 15.25 -8.35
N GLY A 48 23.72 15.01 -8.46
CA GLY A 48 23.09 13.78 -8.00
C GLY A 48 22.81 13.73 -6.50
N THR A 49 23.01 14.81 -5.75
CA THR A 49 22.66 14.90 -4.33
C THR A 49 21.16 15.08 -4.18
N VAL A 50 20.53 14.23 -3.37
CA VAL A 50 19.08 14.29 -3.14
C VAL A 50 18.77 15.39 -2.11
N MET A 51 18.06 16.42 -2.57
CA MET A 51 17.65 17.57 -1.75
C MET A 51 16.17 17.47 -1.41
N THR A 52 15.83 17.58 -0.11
CA THR A 52 14.44 17.65 0.33
C THR A 52 13.84 19.00 0.00
N ILE A 53 12.77 19.00 -0.80
CA ILE A 53 12.01 20.22 -1.16
C ILE A 53 10.97 20.52 -0.08
N HIS A 54 10.24 19.50 0.35
CA HIS A 54 9.17 19.62 1.36
C HIS A 54 9.04 18.34 2.17
N ALA A 55 8.65 18.48 3.44
CA ALA A 55 8.39 17.35 4.32
C ALA A 55 7.15 17.63 5.18
N ALA A 56 6.28 16.65 5.31
CA ALA A 56 5.07 16.75 6.11
C ALA A 56 4.81 15.47 6.90
N ASP A 57 4.24 15.61 8.10
CA ASP A 57 3.75 14.47 8.89
C ASP A 57 2.39 14.03 8.35
N THR A 58 2.21 12.73 8.15
CA THR A 58 0.97 12.13 7.63
C THR A 58 -0.04 11.77 8.72
N PHE A 59 0.28 12.01 9.97
CA PHE A 59 -0.56 11.67 11.14
C PHE A 59 -0.99 10.21 11.20
N GLY A 60 -0.16 9.30 10.69
CA GLY A 60 -0.37 7.86 10.68
C GLY A 60 0.88 7.14 10.20
N MET A 61 0.95 5.84 10.45
CA MET A 61 2.06 5.04 9.92
C MET A 61 1.75 4.61 8.49
N ILE A 62 2.54 5.10 7.54
CA ILE A 62 2.44 4.74 6.13
C ILE A 62 2.81 3.27 5.97
N ARG A 63 1.93 2.48 5.40
CA ARG A 63 2.14 1.06 5.08
C ARG A 63 2.36 0.82 3.61
N SER A 64 1.68 1.61 2.78
CA SER A 64 1.80 1.52 1.32
C SER A 64 1.86 2.91 0.71
N LEU A 65 2.59 3.02 -0.38
CA LEU A 65 2.82 4.26 -1.11
C LEU A 65 2.88 3.95 -2.60
N ALA A 66 2.10 4.65 -3.39
CA ALA A 66 2.08 4.52 -4.84
C ALA A 66 1.89 5.89 -5.51
N THR A 67 2.22 5.96 -6.78
CA THR A 67 1.93 7.12 -7.63
C THR A 67 0.82 6.81 -8.61
N CYS A 68 0.02 7.81 -8.94
CA CYS A 68 -1.03 7.69 -9.93
C CYS A 68 -1.04 8.93 -10.83
N ARG A 69 -0.95 8.71 -12.14
CA ARG A 69 -1.15 9.77 -13.13
C ARG A 69 -2.49 9.57 -13.81
N LEU A 70 -3.40 10.50 -13.63
CA LEU A 70 -4.68 10.46 -14.34
C LEU A 70 -4.46 10.47 -15.86
N THR A 71 -5.29 9.72 -16.57
CA THR A 71 -5.31 9.70 -18.04
C THR A 71 -5.32 11.12 -18.61
N GLY A 72 -4.35 11.45 -19.46
CA GLY A 72 -4.16 12.79 -20.00
C GLY A 72 -3.64 13.84 -19.01
N GLY A 73 -3.22 13.43 -17.80
CA GLY A 73 -2.53 14.29 -16.82
C GLY A 73 -1.04 14.42 -17.12
N ASN A 74 -0.44 15.47 -16.59
CA ASN A 74 0.98 15.76 -16.72
C ASN A 74 1.72 15.78 -15.39
N ARG A 75 1.02 15.62 -14.26
CA ARG A 75 1.56 15.49 -12.91
C ARG A 75 1.01 14.25 -12.24
N ASP A 76 1.75 13.75 -11.27
CA ASP A 76 1.41 12.55 -10.52
C ASP A 76 0.78 12.92 -9.18
N TYR A 77 -0.24 12.15 -8.80
CA TYR A 77 -0.81 12.12 -7.46
C TYR A 77 -0.07 11.10 -6.61
N ILE A 78 -0.09 11.31 -5.31
CA ILE A 78 0.48 10.42 -4.31
C ILE A 78 -0.67 9.69 -3.64
N VAL A 79 -0.65 8.36 -3.67
CA VAL A 79 -1.63 7.52 -2.99
C VAL A 79 -0.95 6.81 -1.84
N LEU A 80 -1.46 6.96 -0.63
CA LEU A 80 -0.90 6.30 0.55
C LEU A 80 -1.98 5.62 1.39
N GLY A 81 -1.60 4.49 1.95
CA GLY A 81 -2.36 3.75 2.94
C GLY A 81 -1.65 3.73 4.28
N THR A 82 -2.42 3.81 5.36
CA THR A 82 -1.88 3.80 6.72
C THR A 82 -2.34 2.58 7.52
N ASP A 83 -1.63 2.27 8.58
CA ASP A 83 -1.94 1.17 9.49
C ASP A 83 -3.27 1.34 10.24
N SER A 84 -3.81 2.54 10.29
CA SER A 84 -5.13 2.82 10.85
C SER A 84 -6.29 2.69 9.84
N GLY A 85 -6.00 2.25 8.61
CA GLY A 85 -7.00 2.15 7.54
C GLY A 85 -7.39 3.48 6.92
N LYS A 86 -6.51 4.46 6.97
CA LYS A 86 -6.70 5.72 6.29
C LYS A 86 -6.06 5.65 4.91
N ILE A 87 -6.85 5.88 3.87
CA ILE A 87 -6.42 6.04 2.50
C ILE A 87 -6.41 7.51 2.18
N VAL A 88 -5.29 8.01 1.65
CA VAL A 88 -5.14 9.42 1.32
C VAL A 88 -4.58 9.56 -0.09
N ILE A 89 -5.16 10.47 -0.87
CA ILE A 89 -4.63 10.92 -2.15
C ILE A 89 -4.22 12.37 -2.01
N LEU A 90 -2.96 12.63 -2.32
CA LEU A 90 -2.34 13.95 -2.22
C LEU A 90 -1.89 14.45 -3.58
N GLU A 91 -1.92 15.75 -3.74
CA GLU A 91 -1.27 16.50 -4.83
C GLU A 91 -0.27 17.47 -4.20
N TYR A 92 0.88 17.68 -4.84
CA TYR A 92 1.80 18.72 -4.41
C TYR A 92 1.44 20.05 -5.07
N SER A 93 1.15 21.05 -4.27
CA SER A 93 0.91 22.43 -4.72
C SER A 93 2.21 23.21 -4.70
N LYS A 94 2.72 23.57 -5.88
CA LYS A 94 3.95 24.40 -5.99
C LYS A 94 3.73 25.79 -5.44
N ASP A 95 2.54 26.38 -5.65
CA ASP A 95 2.24 27.73 -5.21
C ASP A 95 2.20 27.85 -3.68
N LYS A 96 1.65 26.83 -3.02
CA LYS A 96 1.56 26.76 -1.56
C LYS A 96 2.75 26.04 -0.92
N GLN A 97 3.60 25.41 -1.73
CA GLN A 97 4.75 24.60 -1.29
C GLN A 97 4.37 23.53 -0.24
N CYS A 98 3.24 22.87 -0.45
CA CYS A 98 2.73 21.84 0.46
C CYS A 98 1.98 20.73 -0.25
N PHE A 99 1.79 19.61 0.44
CA PHE A 99 0.88 18.56 0.01
C PHE A 99 -0.56 18.95 0.30
N GLU A 100 -1.38 19.02 -0.73
CA GLU A 100 -2.82 19.23 -0.63
C GLU A 100 -3.55 17.90 -0.69
N ARG A 101 -4.50 17.73 0.22
CA ARG A 101 -5.33 16.54 0.27
C ARG A 101 -6.45 16.64 -0.74
N VAL A 102 -6.43 15.77 -1.73
CA VAL A 102 -7.47 15.66 -2.75
C VAL A 102 -8.59 14.74 -2.24
N HIS A 103 -8.22 13.61 -1.62
CA HIS A 103 -9.18 12.66 -1.06
C HIS A 103 -8.62 12.04 0.22
N ALA A 104 -9.50 11.74 1.18
CA ALA A 104 -9.14 10.92 2.32
C ALA A 104 -10.38 10.17 2.83
N GLU A 105 -10.21 8.89 3.06
CA GLU A 105 -11.21 8.01 3.64
C GLU A 105 -10.59 7.18 4.76
N THR A 106 -11.39 6.84 5.78
CA THR A 106 -10.91 6.08 6.93
C THR A 106 -11.83 4.89 7.17
N TYR A 107 -11.29 3.69 7.02
CA TYR A 107 -12.00 2.42 7.22
C TYR A 107 -11.82 1.83 8.62
N GLY A 108 -10.77 2.25 9.33
CA GLY A 108 -10.43 1.71 10.64
C GLY A 108 -11.20 2.35 11.78
N LYS A 109 -12.11 1.61 12.39
CA LYS A 109 -12.75 2.01 13.66
C LYS A 109 -12.23 1.21 14.86
N THR A 110 -11.63 0.06 14.66
CA THR A 110 -11.36 -0.93 15.72
C THR A 110 -9.87 -1.26 15.90
N GLY A 111 -8.99 -0.69 15.08
CA GLY A 111 -7.55 -1.00 15.13
C GLY A 111 -7.17 -2.43 14.70
N LEU A 112 -8.09 -3.20 14.17
CA LEU A 112 -7.84 -4.54 13.62
C LEU A 112 -7.11 -4.43 12.28
N ARG A 113 -5.79 -4.34 12.33
CA ARG A 113 -4.91 -4.13 11.17
C ARG A 113 -5.06 -5.17 10.07
N ARG A 114 -5.45 -6.41 10.41
CA ARG A 114 -5.53 -7.52 9.46
C ARG A 114 -6.58 -7.29 8.38
N ILE A 115 -7.72 -6.72 8.73
CA ILE A 115 -8.88 -6.56 7.83
C ILE A 115 -9.12 -5.11 7.38
N VAL A 116 -8.25 -4.18 7.77
CA VAL A 116 -8.41 -2.76 7.45
C VAL A 116 -7.61 -2.44 6.18
N PRO A 117 -8.25 -1.89 5.10
CA PRO A 117 -7.56 -1.50 3.88
C PRO A 117 -6.47 -0.45 4.13
N GLY A 118 -5.42 -0.49 3.32
CA GLY A 118 -4.29 0.44 3.39
C GLY A 118 -2.94 -0.23 3.65
N GLN A 119 -2.91 -1.55 3.81
CA GLN A 119 -1.67 -2.31 3.86
C GLN A 119 -1.02 -2.40 2.48
N TYR A 120 -1.84 -2.49 1.45
CA TYR A 120 -1.42 -2.54 0.05
C TYR A 120 -2.16 -1.49 -0.76
N VAL A 121 -1.46 -0.88 -1.70
CA VAL A 121 -2.00 0.05 -2.69
C VAL A 121 -1.41 -0.28 -4.04
N ALA A 122 -2.27 -0.45 -5.04
CA ALA A 122 -1.88 -0.61 -6.43
C ALA A 122 -2.60 0.43 -7.29
N THR A 123 -1.90 0.96 -8.28
CA THR A 123 -2.46 1.94 -9.22
C THR A 123 -2.49 1.37 -10.63
N ASP A 124 -3.56 1.62 -11.36
CA ASP A 124 -3.62 1.30 -12.77
C ASP A 124 -2.58 2.14 -13.54
N PRO A 125 -1.72 1.52 -14.37
CA PRO A 125 -0.69 2.24 -15.12
C PRO A 125 -1.22 3.36 -16.04
N ARG A 126 -2.47 3.26 -16.48
CA ARG A 126 -3.16 4.31 -17.26
C ARG A 126 -3.88 5.34 -16.41
N GLY A 127 -3.86 5.21 -15.09
CA GLY A 127 -4.44 6.16 -14.15
C GLY A 127 -5.97 6.19 -14.12
N ARG A 128 -6.63 5.05 -14.34
CA ARG A 128 -8.10 4.92 -14.37
C ARG A 128 -8.67 4.44 -13.04
N ALA A 129 -7.86 3.71 -12.26
CA ALA A 129 -8.30 3.13 -10.99
C ALA A 129 -7.14 2.96 -9.99
N VAL A 130 -7.53 2.85 -8.72
CA VAL A 130 -6.64 2.50 -7.61
C VAL A 130 -7.29 1.37 -6.83
N MET A 131 -6.52 0.31 -6.57
CA MET A 131 -6.91 -0.77 -5.67
C MET A 131 -6.20 -0.62 -4.35
N VAL A 132 -6.93 -0.77 -3.25
CA VAL A 132 -6.40 -0.78 -1.89
C VAL A 132 -6.79 -2.09 -1.21
N GLY A 133 -5.84 -2.70 -0.51
CA GLY A 133 -6.04 -4.00 0.15
C GLY A 133 -5.67 -3.98 1.61
N ALA A 134 -6.34 -4.85 2.37
CA ALA A 134 -5.95 -5.29 3.70
C ALA A 134 -5.05 -6.53 3.60
N LEU A 135 -4.50 -6.97 4.72
CA LEU A 135 -3.82 -8.26 4.81
C LEU A 135 -4.77 -9.43 4.53
N GLU A 136 -6.01 -9.31 5.02
CA GLU A 136 -7.04 -10.33 4.86
C GLU A 136 -8.31 -9.75 4.26
N LYS A 137 -8.95 -10.54 3.41
CA LYS A 137 -10.29 -10.33 2.85
C LYS A 137 -10.44 -9.07 2.01
N GLN A 138 -10.36 -7.89 2.63
CA GLN A 138 -10.81 -6.65 2.02
C GLN A 138 -9.88 -6.15 0.91
N LYS A 139 -10.44 -6.01 -0.27
CA LYS A 139 -9.88 -5.30 -1.41
C LYS A 139 -10.93 -4.37 -1.99
N LEU A 140 -10.59 -3.13 -2.19
CA LEU A 140 -11.48 -2.08 -2.67
C LEU A 140 -10.88 -1.40 -3.90
N VAL A 141 -11.69 -1.15 -4.90
CA VAL A 141 -11.25 -0.47 -6.13
C VAL A 141 -11.98 0.86 -6.26
N TYR A 142 -11.23 1.91 -6.41
CA TYR A 142 -11.73 3.25 -6.72
C TYR A 142 -11.52 3.55 -8.19
N ILE A 143 -12.56 3.98 -8.88
CA ILE A 143 -12.46 4.49 -10.24
C ILE A 143 -12.11 5.98 -10.16
N LEU A 144 -11.09 6.36 -10.90
CA LEU A 144 -10.58 7.73 -10.96
C LEU A 144 -11.14 8.42 -12.19
N ASN A 145 -11.72 9.60 -12.00
CA ASN A 145 -12.30 10.42 -13.04
C ASN A 145 -11.82 11.87 -12.92
N ARG A 146 -12.22 12.71 -13.87
CA ARG A 146 -12.02 14.16 -13.83
C ARG A 146 -13.36 14.88 -13.83
N ASP A 147 -13.45 15.95 -13.05
CA ASP A 147 -14.56 16.89 -13.17
C ASP A 147 -14.37 17.82 -14.39
N GLY A 148 -15.35 18.68 -14.62
CA GLY A 148 -15.30 19.68 -15.70
C GLY A 148 -14.15 20.69 -15.58
N ALA A 149 -13.51 20.80 -14.41
CA ALA A 149 -12.33 21.62 -14.16
C ALA A 149 -11.02 20.80 -14.21
N ALA A 150 -11.06 19.59 -14.75
CA ALA A 150 -9.95 18.64 -14.84
C ALA A 150 -9.34 18.19 -13.50
N ARG A 151 -10.06 18.37 -12.38
CA ARG A 151 -9.64 17.91 -11.05
C ARG A 151 -10.03 16.47 -10.84
N LEU A 152 -9.21 15.76 -10.06
CA LEU A 152 -9.48 14.37 -9.69
C LEU A 152 -10.82 14.25 -8.94
N THR A 153 -11.67 13.34 -9.40
CA THR A 153 -12.84 12.86 -8.70
C THR A 153 -12.78 11.35 -8.55
N ILE A 154 -13.35 10.83 -7.48
CA ILE A 154 -13.20 9.44 -7.09
C ILE A 154 -14.60 8.85 -6.87
N SER A 155 -14.84 7.67 -7.44
CA SER A 155 -16.08 6.93 -7.21
C SER A 155 -16.18 6.41 -5.78
N SER A 156 -17.37 5.94 -5.39
CA SER A 156 -17.49 5.03 -4.27
C SER A 156 -16.68 3.75 -4.55
N PRO A 157 -16.10 3.13 -3.52
CA PRO A 157 -15.29 1.94 -3.71
C PRO A 157 -16.15 0.75 -4.17
N LEU A 158 -15.57 -0.03 -5.09
CA LEU A 158 -16.10 -1.32 -5.50
C LEU A 158 -15.40 -2.40 -4.68
N GLU A 159 -16.15 -3.33 -4.13
CA GLU A 159 -15.58 -4.46 -3.40
C GLU A 159 -15.09 -5.54 -4.38
N ALA A 160 -13.83 -5.94 -4.21
CA ALA A 160 -13.14 -6.95 -5.03
C ALA A 160 -12.47 -8.00 -4.15
N HIS A 161 -13.09 -8.35 -3.04
CA HIS A 161 -12.51 -9.27 -2.07
C HIS A 161 -13.04 -10.70 -2.22
N LYS A 162 -12.20 -11.65 -1.83
CA LYS A 162 -12.54 -13.06 -1.62
C LYS A 162 -12.35 -13.35 -0.12
N SER A 163 -13.28 -14.11 0.47
CA SER A 163 -13.15 -14.58 1.86
C SER A 163 -11.96 -15.53 2.01
N SER A 164 -11.48 -15.68 3.23
CA SER A 164 -10.44 -16.65 3.61
C SER A 164 -9.09 -16.51 2.88
N THR A 165 -8.80 -15.33 2.31
CA THR A 165 -7.53 -15.08 1.64
C THR A 165 -6.60 -14.19 2.46
N LEU A 166 -5.28 -14.52 2.41
CA LEU A 166 -4.20 -13.66 2.86
C LEU A 166 -3.54 -13.03 1.64
N CYS A 167 -3.49 -11.70 1.62
CA CYS A 167 -2.85 -10.94 0.56
C CYS A 167 -1.40 -10.62 0.94
N PHE A 168 -0.48 -10.80 0.00
CA PHE A 168 0.95 -10.48 0.15
C PHE A 168 1.39 -9.32 -0.70
N ASP A 169 0.73 -9.10 -1.85
CA ASP A 169 1.06 -7.98 -2.73
C ASP A 169 -0.09 -7.68 -3.70
N LEU A 170 -0.14 -6.42 -4.17
CA LEU A 170 -1.07 -5.95 -5.19
C LEU A 170 -0.31 -5.12 -6.23
N ILE A 171 -0.61 -5.34 -7.49
CA ILE A 171 -0.02 -4.56 -8.59
C ILE A 171 -1.05 -4.27 -9.68
N GLY A 172 -1.00 -3.07 -10.26
CA GLY A 172 -1.75 -2.72 -11.47
C GLY A 172 -1.02 -3.24 -12.71
N VAL A 173 -1.75 -3.85 -13.63
CA VAL A 173 -1.19 -4.46 -14.84
C VAL A 173 -1.75 -3.77 -16.07
N ASP A 174 -0.86 -3.28 -16.96
CA ASP A 174 -1.25 -2.76 -18.27
C ASP A 174 -0.87 -3.76 -19.37
N VAL A 175 -1.87 -4.51 -19.81
CA VAL A 175 -1.76 -5.50 -20.88
C VAL A 175 -2.59 -5.11 -22.10
N GLY A 176 -2.94 -3.83 -22.24
CA GLY A 176 -3.69 -3.31 -23.37
C GLY A 176 -5.21 -3.47 -23.29
N PHE A 177 -5.76 -3.93 -22.17
CA PHE A 177 -7.21 -4.03 -21.99
C PHE A 177 -7.87 -2.66 -21.75
N ASP A 178 -9.13 -2.55 -22.16
CA ASP A 178 -9.92 -1.32 -21.96
C ASP A 178 -10.23 -1.06 -20.50
N ASN A 179 -10.43 -2.12 -19.70
CA ASN A 179 -10.68 -2.02 -18.27
C ASN A 179 -9.38 -2.14 -17.46
N PRO A 180 -9.28 -1.46 -16.30
CA PRO A 180 -8.17 -1.64 -15.36
C PRO A 180 -8.08 -3.10 -14.90
N ILE A 181 -6.86 -3.63 -14.88
CA ILE A 181 -6.57 -4.97 -14.36
C ILE A 181 -5.58 -4.87 -13.22
N PHE A 182 -5.84 -5.61 -12.16
CA PHE A 182 -4.96 -5.74 -11.00
C PHE A 182 -4.64 -7.21 -10.78
N ALA A 183 -3.40 -7.48 -10.42
CA ALA A 183 -2.96 -8.79 -9.96
C ALA A 183 -2.78 -8.74 -8.44
N ALA A 184 -3.26 -9.77 -7.75
CA ALA A 184 -3.08 -9.97 -6.32
C ALA A 184 -2.31 -11.28 -6.09
N LEU A 185 -1.26 -11.23 -5.28
CA LEU A 185 -0.61 -12.42 -4.77
C LEU A 185 -1.27 -12.80 -3.45
N GLU A 186 -1.94 -13.95 -3.45
CA GLU A 186 -2.77 -14.37 -2.32
C GLU A 186 -2.59 -15.85 -2.01
N VAL A 187 -2.85 -16.21 -0.74
CA VAL A 187 -3.02 -17.59 -0.31
C VAL A 187 -4.45 -17.78 0.16
N ASP A 188 -5.11 -18.82 -0.35
CA ASP A 188 -6.41 -19.25 0.13
C ASP A 188 -6.22 -20.16 1.35
N MET A 189 -6.68 -19.72 2.50
CA MET A 189 -6.49 -20.44 3.76
C MET A 189 -7.34 -21.70 3.84
N GLU A 190 -8.49 -21.74 3.18
CA GLU A 190 -9.34 -22.94 3.13
C GLU A 190 -8.68 -24.05 2.31
N GLU A 191 -7.99 -23.70 1.21
CA GLU A 191 -7.21 -24.67 0.44
C GLU A 191 -6.05 -25.24 1.24
N VAL A 192 -5.35 -24.38 2.00
CA VAL A 192 -4.22 -24.80 2.85
C VAL A 192 -4.69 -25.73 3.99
N GLU A 193 -5.79 -25.40 4.65
CA GLU A 193 -6.38 -26.27 5.70
C GLU A 193 -6.77 -27.64 5.14
N ASN A 194 -7.44 -27.67 3.99
CA ASN A 194 -7.80 -28.93 3.34
C ASN A 194 -6.59 -29.78 2.92
N GLU A 195 -5.51 -29.15 2.47
CA GLU A 195 -4.26 -29.86 2.14
C GLU A 195 -3.56 -30.42 3.37
N LEU A 196 -3.59 -29.72 4.50
CA LEU A 196 -3.03 -30.20 5.75
C LEU A 196 -3.79 -31.40 6.31
N ASP A 197 -5.11 -31.33 6.32
CA ASP A 197 -5.97 -32.44 6.76
C ASP A 197 -5.78 -33.70 5.91
N THR A 198 -5.63 -33.54 4.60
CA THR A 198 -5.34 -34.68 3.70
C THR A 198 -3.96 -35.28 3.95
N LYS A 199 -2.95 -34.48 4.32
CA LYS A 199 -1.60 -34.98 4.64
C LYS A 199 -1.53 -35.68 6.00
N GLU A 200 -2.28 -35.23 7.00
CA GLU A 200 -2.38 -35.91 8.29
C GLU A 200 -3.04 -37.30 8.18
N VAL A 201 -4.07 -37.43 7.35
CA VAL A 201 -4.73 -38.72 7.09
C VAL A 201 -3.82 -39.69 6.33
N SER A 202 -2.85 -39.19 5.56
CA SER A 202 -1.89 -40.01 4.80
C SER A 202 -0.58 -40.29 5.54
N ALA A 203 -0.40 -39.79 6.74
CA ALA A 203 0.79 -40.10 7.54
C ALA A 203 0.82 -41.59 7.92
N PRO A 204 1.91 -42.32 7.68
CA PRO A 204 2.00 -43.74 8.06
C PRO A 204 1.90 -43.86 9.57
N ALA A 205 1.10 -44.82 10.04
CA ALA A 205 0.93 -45.13 11.46
C ALA A 205 2.32 -45.28 12.14
N PRO A 206 2.49 -44.78 13.37
CA PRO A 206 3.74 -44.92 14.09
C PRO A 206 4.10 -46.42 14.20
N ARG A 207 5.31 -46.81 13.80
CA ARG A 207 5.78 -48.18 13.91
C ARG A 207 5.70 -48.58 15.36
N PRO A 208 5.14 -49.77 15.67
CA PRO A 208 5.16 -50.29 17.04
C PRO A 208 6.62 -50.40 17.50
N ASP A 209 6.89 -49.88 18.69
CA ASP A 209 8.21 -49.85 19.31
C ASP A 209 8.83 -51.25 19.28
N THR A 210 9.99 -51.37 18.64
CA THR A 210 10.82 -52.55 18.71
C THR A 210 11.35 -52.65 20.18
N PRO A 211 11.10 -53.72 20.90
CA PRO A 211 11.58 -53.80 22.28
C PRO A 211 13.11 -53.75 22.29
N LEU A 212 13.65 -52.82 23.06
CA LEU A 212 15.08 -52.73 23.35
C LEU A 212 15.51 -54.06 23.95
N SER A 213 16.36 -54.83 23.23
CA SER A 213 17.04 -56.00 23.77
C SER A 213 17.92 -55.55 24.92
N ARG A 214 17.54 -55.92 26.15
CA ARG A 214 18.42 -55.87 27.32
C ARG A 214 19.53 -56.88 27.07
N ASN A 215 20.74 -56.44 26.84
CA ASN A 215 21.90 -57.29 27.04
C ASN A 215 22.20 -57.41 28.58
N PRO A 216 22.35 -58.61 29.10
CA PRO A 216 22.81 -58.80 30.46
C PRO A 216 24.37 -58.75 30.50
N ILE A 217 24.91 -57.95 31.38
CA ILE A 217 26.07 -58.19 32.31
C ILE A 217 26.38 -56.88 32.99
#